data_5e05d8a700b3189e5f2c1b623ba53c9d
#
_entry.id   5e05d8a700b3189e5f2c1b623ba53c9d
#
_cell.length_a   1.000
_cell.length_b   1.000
_cell.length_c   1.000
_cell.angle_alpha   90.00
_cell.angle_beta   90.00
_cell.angle_gamma   90.00
#
_symmetry.space_group_name_H-M   'P 1'
#
loop_
_entity.id
_entity.type
_entity.pdbx_description
1 polymer ?
#
loop_
_entity_poly.entity_id
_entity_poly.type
_entity_poly.pdbx_seq_one_letter_code
_entity_poly.pdbx_strand_id
1 'polypeptide(L)'
;MSNQVAGHKTNPSRDPLDWYPTDPGWTHALMHNCMFSGDIHEPCAGDGYMADVISGYGHRVISSDLSPRRAGILQRDALALGPVANIVTNPPYNLLKDLIPYWLDTTSHKLAVLVRVNFLEAQSRIPWLTGKNTPELVLVVAGRMKVLGKVSQFPHAWVVWDRSATCASTELRIVRPLS
;
A
#
# COMPACT_ATOMS: atom_id res chain seq x y z
N MET A 1 -30.33 -36.32 -2.71
CA MET A 1 -30.31 -34.88 -2.42
C MET A 1 -28.89 -34.41 -2.72
N SER A 2 -28.66 -33.79 -3.88
CA SER A 2 -27.33 -33.40 -4.37
C SER A 2 -26.98 -32.00 -3.85
N ASN A 3 -25.94 -31.91 -3.02
CA ASN A 3 -25.34 -30.65 -2.63
C ASN A 3 -24.63 -30.04 -3.84
N GLN A 4 -25.17 -28.98 -4.41
CA GLN A 4 -24.47 -28.14 -5.37
C GLN A 4 -23.50 -27.25 -4.58
N VAL A 5 -22.21 -27.50 -4.76
CA VAL A 5 -21.13 -26.60 -4.33
C VAL A 5 -21.22 -25.33 -5.18
N ALA A 6 -21.53 -24.20 -4.55
CA ALA A 6 -21.59 -22.91 -5.20
C ALA A 6 -20.19 -22.57 -5.77
N GLY A 7 -20.05 -22.66 -7.09
CA GLY A 7 -18.85 -22.28 -7.80
C GLY A 7 -18.53 -20.80 -7.57
N HIS A 8 -17.35 -20.49 -7.09
CA HIS A 8 -16.80 -19.14 -7.05
C HIS A 8 -16.78 -18.59 -8.48
N LYS A 9 -17.65 -17.62 -8.78
CA LYS A 9 -17.60 -16.88 -10.05
C LYS A 9 -16.31 -16.05 -10.03
N THR A 10 -15.27 -16.55 -10.69
CA THR A 10 -14.09 -15.75 -10.99
C THR A 10 -14.50 -14.62 -11.93
N ASN A 11 -14.31 -13.37 -11.50
CA ASN A 11 -14.56 -12.20 -12.34
C ASN A 11 -13.48 -12.18 -13.45
N PRO A 12 -13.82 -12.38 -14.74
CA PRO A 12 -12.83 -12.49 -15.82
C PRO A 12 -12.05 -11.21 -16.12
N SER A 13 -12.35 -10.12 -15.42
CA SER A 13 -11.65 -8.84 -15.56
C SER A 13 -10.62 -8.56 -14.45
N ARG A 14 -10.37 -9.50 -13.54
CA ARG A 14 -9.42 -9.34 -12.45
C ARG A 14 -8.05 -9.86 -12.89
N ASP A 15 -6.99 -9.03 -12.74
CA ASP A 15 -5.62 -9.50 -12.95
C ASP A 15 -5.33 -10.65 -11.98
N PRO A 16 -4.77 -11.79 -12.46
CA PRO A 16 -4.48 -12.95 -11.62
C PRO A 16 -3.57 -12.66 -10.43
N LEU A 17 -2.71 -11.64 -10.55
CA LEU A 17 -1.80 -11.18 -9.50
C LEU A 17 -2.36 -10.02 -8.69
N ASP A 18 -3.66 -9.69 -8.85
CA ASP A 18 -4.33 -8.55 -8.18
C ASP A 18 -3.59 -7.21 -8.43
N TRP A 19 -2.93 -7.08 -9.59
CA TRP A 19 -2.20 -5.89 -9.96
C TRP A 19 -3.14 -4.77 -10.46
N TYR A 20 -2.97 -3.60 -9.88
CA TYR A 20 -3.66 -2.38 -10.27
C TYR A 20 -2.70 -1.19 -10.18
N PRO A 21 -2.45 -0.46 -11.28
CA PRO A 21 -1.61 0.73 -11.23
C PRO A 21 -2.24 1.77 -10.30
N THR A 22 -1.39 2.41 -9.49
CA THR A 22 -1.83 3.46 -8.58
C THR A 22 -1.97 4.78 -9.34
N ASP A 23 -3.10 5.45 -9.19
CA ASP A 23 -3.29 6.80 -9.70
C ASP A 23 -2.24 7.75 -9.07
N PRO A 24 -1.44 8.48 -9.88
CA PRO A 24 -0.39 9.37 -9.36
C PRO A 24 -0.88 10.36 -8.31
N GLY A 25 -2.09 10.87 -8.43
CA GLY A 25 -2.68 11.82 -7.48
C GLY A 25 -2.80 11.29 -6.06
N TRP A 26 -2.93 9.96 -5.87
CA TRP A 26 -2.90 9.33 -4.54
C TRP A 26 -1.49 9.29 -3.96
N THR A 27 -0.47 9.03 -4.79
CA THR A 27 0.94 9.06 -4.37
C THR A 27 1.38 10.49 -4.05
N HIS A 28 1.02 11.47 -4.90
CA HIS A 28 1.25 12.88 -4.62
C HIS A 28 0.62 13.32 -3.30
N ALA A 29 -0.62 12.91 -3.02
CA ALA A 29 -1.29 13.22 -1.76
C ALA A 29 -0.51 12.68 -0.55
N LEU A 30 0.04 11.46 -0.61
CA LEU A 30 0.90 10.93 0.44
C LEU A 30 2.16 11.77 0.60
N MET A 31 2.90 12.03 -0.47
CA MET A 31 4.18 12.74 -0.43
C MET A 31 4.07 14.17 0.09
N HIS A 32 2.91 14.83 -0.12
CA HIS A 32 2.63 16.16 0.45
C HIS A 32 2.23 16.14 1.92
N ASN A 33 1.78 15.03 2.45
CA ASN A 33 1.25 14.92 3.81
C ASN A 33 2.13 14.09 4.75
N CYS A 34 3.17 13.44 4.25
CA CYS A 34 4.05 12.58 5.01
C CYS A 34 5.50 12.77 4.58
N MET A 35 6.37 13.07 5.53
CA MET A 35 7.81 13.19 5.27
C MET A 35 8.49 11.84 5.45
N PHE A 36 9.38 11.50 4.53
CA PHE A 36 10.22 10.31 4.58
C PHE A 36 11.70 10.71 4.67
N SER A 37 12.47 9.94 5.42
CA SER A 37 13.93 10.12 5.55
C SER A 37 14.63 8.84 5.11
N GLY A 38 15.63 8.97 4.24
CA GLY A 38 16.36 7.83 3.66
C GLY A 38 15.65 7.18 2.46
N ASP A 39 16.15 6.01 2.08
CA ASP A 39 15.66 5.27 0.92
C ASP A 39 14.22 4.77 1.14
N ILE A 40 13.45 4.74 0.05
CA ILE A 40 12.08 4.19 0.05
C ILE A 40 12.08 2.91 -0.78
N HIS A 41 11.54 1.84 -0.21
CA HIS A 41 11.30 0.59 -0.92
C HIS A 41 9.85 0.52 -1.39
N GLU A 42 9.64 0.14 -2.66
CA GLU A 42 8.35 -0.22 -3.22
C GLU A 42 8.37 -1.72 -3.58
N PRO A 43 7.94 -2.61 -2.66
CA PRO A 43 8.08 -4.06 -2.84
C PRO A 43 6.98 -4.70 -3.70
N CYS A 44 6.00 -3.94 -4.17
CA CYS A 44 4.95 -4.37 -5.08
C CYS A 44 4.82 -3.36 -6.23
N ALA A 45 5.94 -3.08 -6.91
CA ALA A 45 6.09 -1.95 -7.81
C ALA A 45 5.33 -2.09 -9.14
N GLY A 46 4.99 -3.31 -9.55
CA GLY A 46 4.28 -3.57 -10.81
C GLY A 46 4.98 -2.95 -12.02
N ASP A 47 4.44 -1.84 -12.50
CA ASP A 47 4.98 -1.05 -13.63
C ASP A 47 5.87 0.12 -13.20
N GLY A 48 6.00 0.38 -11.86
CA GLY A 48 6.88 1.38 -11.27
C GLY A 48 6.40 2.82 -11.34
N TYR A 49 5.16 3.10 -11.73
CA TYR A 49 4.66 4.49 -11.78
C TYR A 49 4.66 5.18 -10.42
N MET A 50 4.38 4.46 -9.33
CA MET A 50 4.46 5.01 -7.97
C MET A 50 5.91 5.40 -7.64
N ALA A 51 6.89 4.54 -7.96
CA ALA A 51 8.31 4.83 -7.76
C ALA A 51 8.75 6.09 -8.53
N ASP A 52 8.26 6.28 -9.76
CA ASP A 52 8.56 7.48 -10.55
C ASP A 52 8.05 8.74 -9.85
N VAL A 53 6.81 8.71 -9.34
CA VAL A 53 6.25 9.84 -8.58
C VAL A 53 7.09 10.14 -7.34
N ILE A 54 7.41 9.12 -6.54
CA ILE A 54 8.20 9.27 -5.31
C ILE A 54 9.60 9.81 -5.61
N SER A 55 10.24 9.33 -6.69
CA SER A 55 11.54 9.80 -7.16
C SER A 55 11.50 11.28 -7.55
N GLY A 56 10.37 11.76 -8.11
CA GLY A 56 10.15 13.17 -8.41
C GLY A 56 10.20 14.10 -7.21
N TYR A 57 10.01 13.58 -5.99
CA TYR A 57 10.20 14.31 -4.72
C TYR A 57 11.65 14.25 -4.20
N GLY A 58 12.59 13.71 -4.97
CA GLY A 58 14.00 13.65 -4.60
C GLY A 58 14.40 12.44 -3.75
N HIS A 59 13.51 11.45 -3.61
CA HIS A 59 13.83 10.22 -2.89
C HIS A 59 14.48 9.18 -3.81
N ARG A 60 15.48 8.47 -3.29
CA ARG A 60 15.94 7.23 -3.90
C ARG A 60 14.92 6.13 -3.65
N VAL A 61 14.40 5.54 -4.74
CA VAL A 61 13.42 4.44 -4.67
C VAL A 61 14.06 3.14 -5.14
N ILE A 62 13.88 2.09 -4.35
CA ILE A 62 14.29 0.71 -4.68
C ILE A 62 13.02 -0.08 -4.95
N SER A 63 12.77 -0.34 -6.24
CA SER A 63 11.55 -1.02 -6.68
C SER A 63 11.78 -2.51 -6.86
N SER A 64 10.88 -3.32 -6.34
CA SER A 64 10.81 -4.75 -6.59
C SER A 64 9.37 -5.22 -6.75
N ASP A 65 9.19 -6.36 -7.41
CA ASP A 65 7.88 -7.01 -7.59
C ASP A 65 8.08 -8.51 -7.80
N LEU A 66 7.10 -9.33 -7.45
CA LEU A 66 7.13 -10.75 -7.75
C LEU A 66 7.13 -11.02 -9.26
N SER A 67 6.44 -10.16 -10.03
CA SER A 67 6.32 -10.21 -11.49
C SER A 67 6.48 -8.81 -12.09
N PRO A 68 7.74 -8.30 -12.20
CA PRO A 68 8.00 -6.95 -12.71
C PRO A 68 7.43 -6.72 -14.11
N ARG A 69 6.80 -5.56 -14.31
CA ARG A 69 6.19 -5.17 -15.60
C ARG A 69 7.02 -4.13 -16.36
N ARG A 70 8.18 -3.74 -15.81
CA ARG A 70 9.11 -2.78 -16.42
C ARG A 70 10.56 -3.17 -16.10
N ALA A 71 11.46 -2.93 -17.05
CA ALA A 71 12.90 -3.10 -16.83
C ALA A 71 13.40 -2.19 -15.70
N GLY A 72 14.39 -2.66 -14.93
CA GLY A 72 14.96 -1.94 -13.79
C GLY A 72 14.25 -2.21 -12.45
N ILE A 73 13.08 -2.83 -12.46
CA ILE A 73 12.42 -3.32 -11.24
C ILE A 73 12.99 -4.71 -10.92
N LEU A 74 13.41 -4.91 -9.65
CA LEU A 74 13.99 -6.18 -9.21
C LEU A 74 12.90 -7.24 -9.07
N GLN A 75 13.14 -8.44 -9.58
CA GLN A 75 12.26 -9.57 -9.31
C GLN A 75 12.53 -10.09 -7.89
N ARG A 76 11.58 -9.91 -6.98
CA ARG A 76 11.70 -10.30 -5.57
C ARG A 76 10.33 -10.48 -4.93
N ASP A 77 10.25 -11.48 -4.03
CA ASP A 77 9.10 -11.62 -3.15
C ASP A 77 9.11 -10.50 -2.09
N ALA A 78 7.97 -9.87 -1.89
CA ALA A 78 7.78 -8.82 -0.90
C ALA A 78 7.99 -9.29 0.56
N LEU A 79 7.85 -10.60 0.82
CA LEU A 79 8.16 -11.25 2.10
C LEU A 79 9.67 -11.57 2.27
N ALA A 80 10.49 -11.32 1.26
CA ALA A 80 11.94 -11.51 1.31
C ALA A 80 12.71 -10.18 1.29
N LEU A 81 12.06 -9.06 1.64
CA LEU A 81 12.63 -7.72 1.53
C LEU A 81 13.84 -7.50 2.47
N GLY A 82 13.80 -8.06 3.69
CA GLY A 82 14.77 -7.79 4.75
C GLY A 82 14.55 -6.42 5.42
N PRO A 83 15.44 -6.00 6.33
CA PRO A 83 15.36 -4.70 7.02
C PRO A 83 15.53 -3.52 6.06
N VAL A 84 14.63 -2.54 6.13
CA VAL A 84 14.62 -1.34 5.28
C VAL A 84 14.24 -0.09 6.09
N ALA A 85 14.61 1.08 5.58
CA ALA A 85 14.23 2.35 6.21
C ALA A 85 12.74 2.63 6.04
N ASN A 86 12.27 2.72 4.82
CA ASN A 86 10.88 3.05 4.52
C ASN A 86 10.30 2.08 3.49
N ILE A 87 8.98 1.83 3.62
CA ILE A 87 8.17 1.17 2.60
C ILE A 87 7.02 2.10 2.21
N VAL A 88 6.82 2.29 0.91
CA VAL A 88 5.63 2.93 0.33
C VAL A 88 5.11 2.03 -0.78
N THR A 89 3.88 1.53 -0.67
CA THR A 89 3.40 0.54 -1.63
C THR A 89 1.88 0.42 -1.68
N ASN A 90 1.37 -0.05 -2.83
CA ASN A 90 0.00 -0.52 -3.04
C ASN A 90 0.02 -2.04 -3.28
N PRO A 91 -0.06 -2.85 -2.22
CA PRO A 91 0.11 -4.30 -2.35
C PRO A 91 -1.16 -5.01 -2.81
N PRO A 92 -1.06 -6.26 -3.26
CA PRO A 92 -2.21 -7.15 -3.44
C PRO A 92 -2.98 -7.31 -2.12
N TYR A 93 -4.28 -6.94 -2.11
CA TYR A 93 -5.06 -6.86 -0.86
C TYR A 93 -5.32 -8.22 -0.19
N ASN A 94 -5.28 -9.29 -0.96
CA ASN A 94 -5.39 -10.67 -0.45
C ASN A 94 -4.16 -11.10 0.37
N LEU A 95 -3.01 -10.44 0.22
CA LEU A 95 -1.76 -10.75 0.91
C LEU A 95 -1.50 -9.85 2.13
N LEU A 96 -2.34 -8.85 2.39
CA LEU A 96 -2.14 -7.89 3.49
C LEU A 96 -1.95 -8.55 4.86
N LYS A 97 -2.61 -9.70 5.11
CA LYS A 97 -2.50 -10.44 6.37
C LYS A 97 -1.10 -10.97 6.65
N ASP A 98 -0.33 -11.25 5.59
CA ASP A 98 1.03 -11.77 5.67
C ASP A 98 2.06 -10.62 5.55
N LEU A 99 1.80 -9.66 4.66
CA LEU A 99 2.70 -8.57 4.34
C LEU A 99 2.81 -7.52 5.47
N ILE A 100 1.69 -7.07 6.03
CA ILE A 100 1.71 -5.98 7.03
C ILE A 100 2.48 -6.38 8.29
N PRO A 101 2.24 -7.54 8.93
CA PRO A 101 3.03 -7.94 10.09
C PRO A 101 4.51 -8.02 9.79
N TYR A 102 4.88 -8.61 8.65
CA TYR A 102 6.27 -8.72 8.22
C TYR A 102 6.93 -7.36 8.03
N TRP A 103 6.24 -6.42 7.34
CA TRP A 103 6.77 -5.08 7.10
C TRP A 103 6.83 -4.22 8.36
N LEU A 104 5.89 -4.40 9.29
CA LEU A 104 5.95 -3.74 10.60
C LEU A 104 7.20 -4.16 11.40
N ASP A 105 7.68 -5.39 11.22
CA ASP A 105 8.88 -5.88 11.91
C ASP A 105 10.18 -5.55 11.16
N THR A 106 10.13 -5.35 9.85
CA THR A 106 11.32 -5.10 9.01
C THR A 106 11.55 -3.64 8.64
N THR A 107 10.56 -2.76 8.81
CA THR A 107 10.69 -1.33 8.54
C THR A 107 11.17 -0.58 9.79
N SER A 108 12.21 0.23 9.66
CA SER A 108 12.79 0.98 10.79
C SER A 108 12.28 2.42 10.92
N HIS A 109 11.80 3.04 9.82
CA HIS A 109 11.25 4.40 9.84
C HIS A 109 9.76 4.40 9.52
N LYS A 110 9.36 4.52 8.25
CA LYS A 110 7.93 4.63 7.91
C LYS A 110 7.46 3.52 6.97
N LEU A 111 6.35 2.91 7.36
CA LEU A 111 5.57 2.00 6.51
C LEU A 111 4.31 2.72 6.07
N ALA A 112 4.14 2.97 4.78
CA ALA A 112 2.94 3.56 4.18
C ALA A 112 2.30 2.57 3.19
N VAL A 113 1.09 2.13 3.48
CA VAL A 113 0.37 1.14 2.67
C VAL A 113 -0.93 1.73 2.17
N LEU A 114 -1.14 1.69 0.85
CA LEU A 114 -2.43 2.06 0.25
C LEU A 114 -3.40 0.90 0.41
N VAL A 115 -4.52 1.16 1.05
CA VAL A 115 -5.55 0.15 1.34
C VAL A 115 -6.95 0.66 0.99
N ARG A 116 -7.90 -0.25 0.84
CA ARG A 116 -9.31 0.12 0.84
C ARG A 116 -9.71 0.60 2.24
N VAL A 117 -10.57 1.61 2.35
CA VAL A 117 -10.98 2.17 3.65
C VAL A 117 -11.58 1.11 4.59
N ASN A 118 -12.27 0.10 4.06
CA ASN A 118 -12.78 -1.01 4.86
C ASN A 118 -11.68 -1.89 5.51
N PHE A 119 -10.42 -1.65 5.20
CA PHE A 119 -9.30 -2.23 5.94
C PHE A 119 -9.36 -1.87 7.43
N LEU A 120 -9.84 -0.67 7.76
CA LEU A 120 -9.83 -0.13 9.11
C LEU A 120 -10.92 -0.74 10.03
N GLU A 121 -11.94 -1.41 9.47
CA GLU A 121 -13.09 -1.94 10.24
C GLU A 121 -12.92 -3.40 10.66
N ALA A 122 -12.00 -4.14 10.04
CA ALA A 122 -11.90 -5.57 10.27
C ALA A 122 -11.23 -5.90 11.61
N GLN A 123 -11.93 -6.62 12.46
CA GLN A 123 -11.51 -7.02 13.81
C GLN A 123 -10.15 -7.77 13.82
N SER A 124 -9.89 -8.57 12.78
CA SER A 124 -8.61 -9.30 12.63
C SER A 124 -7.39 -8.40 12.43
N ARG A 125 -7.61 -7.09 12.16
CA ARG A 125 -6.54 -6.11 11.90
C ARG A 125 -6.22 -5.24 13.12
N ILE A 126 -6.96 -5.37 14.21
CA ILE A 126 -6.71 -4.65 15.47
C ILE A 126 -5.24 -4.72 15.90
N PRO A 127 -4.53 -5.89 15.83
CA PRO A 127 -3.13 -5.96 16.25
C PRO A 127 -2.19 -5.06 15.43
N TRP A 128 -2.58 -4.64 14.23
CA TRP A 128 -1.80 -3.76 13.36
C TRP A 128 -2.21 -2.29 13.47
N LEU A 129 -3.31 -2.00 14.14
CA LEU A 129 -3.92 -0.68 14.24
C LEU A 129 -3.94 -0.11 15.66
N THR A 130 -3.42 -0.86 16.64
CA THR A 130 -3.46 -0.47 18.05
C THR A 130 -2.17 -0.80 18.79
N GLY A 131 -2.00 -0.23 19.96
CA GLY A 131 -0.86 -0.45 20.84
C GLY A 131 0.45 0.04 20.19
N LYS A 132 1.49 -0.79 20.20
CA LYS A 132 2.79 -0.47 19.58
C LYS A 132 2.72 -0.28 18.06
N ASN A 133 1.65 -0.72 17.44
CA ASN A 133 1.40 -0.63 16.01
C ASN A 133 0.30 0.39 15.69
N THR A 134 0.01 1.33 16.58
CA THR A 134 -0.91 2.45 16.28
C THR A 134 -0.35 3.25 15.10
N PRO A 135 -1.08 3.39 13.97
CA PRO A 135 -0.62 4.21 12.86
C PRO A 135 -0.45 5.67 13.27
N GLU A 136 0.54 6.34 12.72
CA GLU A 136 0.70 7.79 12.85
C GLU A 136 -0.42 8.53 12.13
N LEU A 137 -0.75 8.06 10.91
CA LEU A 137 -1.65 8.77 10.02
C LEU A 137 -2.55 7.80 9.24
N VAL A 138 -3.83 8.13 9.14
CA VAL A 138 -4.74 7.62 8.11
C VAL A 138 -5.11 8.77 7.19
N LEU A 139 -4.60 8.73 5.95
CA LEU A 139 -4.83 9.76 4.94
C LEU A 139 -5.87 9.26 3.94
N VAL A 140 -7.11 9.71 4.10
CA VAL A 140 -8.20 9.42 3.16
C VAL A 140 -8.10 10.38 1.98
N VAL A 141 -7.85 9.85 0.79
CA VAL A 141 -7.87 10.67 -0.43
C VAL A 141 -9.31 10.68 -0.97
N ALA A 142 -9.93 11.85 -0.93
CA ALA A 142 -11.32 12.02 -1.33
C ALA A 142 -11.51 11.76 -2.83
N GLY A 143 -12.60 11.07 -3.17
CA GLY A 143 -12.88 10.66 -4.54
C GLY A 143 -12.62 9.18 -4.78
N ARG A 144 -12.58 8.82 -6.05
CA ARG A 144 -12.37 7.43 -6.49
C ARG A 144 -11.14 7.35 -7.38
N MET A 145 -10.20 6.50 -6.97
CA MET A 145 -9.00 6.24 -7.75
C MET A 145 -9.36 5.70 -9.14
N LYS A 146 -8.71 6.20 -10.18
CA LYS A 146 -8.82 5.67 -11.53
C LYS A 146 -7.78 4.55 -11.70
N VAL A 147 -8.23 3.39 -12.11
CA VAL A 147 -7.40 2.21 -12.36
C VAL A 147 -7.68 1.72 -13.77
N LEU A 148 -6.67 1.75 -14.66
CA LEU A 148 -6.80 1.32 -16.06
C LEU A 148 -8.02 1.98 -16.76
N GLY A 149 -8.22 3.27 -16.54
CA GLY A 149 -9.34 4.03 -17.11
C GLY A 149 -10.71 3.76 -16.46
N LYS A 150 -10.80 2.87 -15.48
CA LYS A 150 -12.02 2.59 -14.72
C LYS A 150 -11.96 3.22 -13.34
N VAL A 151 -13.09 3.71 -12.86
CA VAL A 151 -13.22 4.26 -11.51
C VAL A 151 -13.32 3.12 -10.50
N SER A 152 -12.46 3.11 -9.49
CA SER A 152 -12.53 2.13 -8.40
C SER A 152 -13.88 2.19 -7.69
N GLN A 153 -14.46 1.05 -7.39
CA GLN A 153 -15.72 0.96 -6.61
C GLN A 153 -15.50 1.27 -5.12
N PHE A 154 -14.27 1.17 -4.64
CA PHE A 154 -13.93 1.32 -3.23
C PHE A 154 -13.17 2.61 -2.96
N PRO A 155 -13.44 3.30 -1.83
CA PRO A 155 -12.58 4.37 -1.36
C PRO A 155 -11.25 3.80 -0.87
N HIS A 156 -10.18 4.58 -1.01
CA HIS A 156 -8.84 4.20 -0.59
C HIS A 156 -8.27 5.22 0.40
N ALA A 157 -7.38 4.73 1.24
CA ALA A 157 -6.61 5.55 2.17
C ALA A 157 -5.19 5.02 2.28
N TRP A 158 -4.25 5.90 2.56
CA TRP A 158 -2.95 5.53 3.06
C TRP A 158 -3.03 5.30 4.55
N VAL A 159 -2.50 4.20 5.02
CA VAL A 159 -2.23 3.97 6.44
C VAL A 159 -0.73 4.04 6.62
N VAL A 160 -0.28 4.94 7.50
CA VAL A 160 1.14 5.21 7.73
C VAL A 160 1.48 4.89 9.17
N TRP A 161 2.45 4.03 9.35
CA TRP A 161 3.06 3.72 10.65
C TRP A 161 4.44 4.36 10.74
N ASP A 162 4.69 5.13 11.80
CA ASP A 162 6.04 5.54 12.18
C ASP A 162 6.65 4.45 13.07
N ARG A 163 7.71 3.81 12.60
CA ARG A 163 8.41 2.73 13.32
C ARG A 163 9.57 3.26 14.17
N SER A 164 9.95 4.52 13.97
CA SER A 164 10.97 5.20 14.75
C SER A 164 10.44 5.80 16.05
N ALA A 165 9.10 5.91 16.18
CA ALA A 165 8.42 6.47 17.33
C ALA A 165 7.19 5.62 17.72
N THR A 166 6.73 5.79 18.95
CA THR A 166 5.45 5.20 19.41
C THR A 166 4.36 6.27 19.30
N CYS A 167 3.36 6.00 18.46
CA CYS A 167 2.21 6.88 18.31
C CYS A 167 1.14 6.55 19.37
N ALA A 168 0.74 7.55 20.15
CA ALA A 168 -0.32 7.39 21.15
C ALA A 168 -1.73 7.39 20.52
N SER A 169 -1.88 8.02 19.36
CA SER A 169 -3.12 8.13 18.63
C SER A 169 -2.86 8.25 17.13
N THR A 170 -3.87 7.90 16.33
CA THR A 170 -3.83 8.04 14.87
C THR A 170 -4.42 9.37 14.46
N GLU A 171 -3.68 10.15 13.67
CA GLU A 171 -4.25 11.31 12.99
C GLU A 171 -5.08 10.86 11.79
N LEU A 172 -6.28 11.40 11.63
CA LEU A 172 -7.11 11.24 10.43
C LEU A 172 -7.08 12.52 9.61
N ARG A 173 -6.61 12.44 8.37
CA ARG A 173 -6.71 13.54 7.39
C ARG A 173 -7.54 13.12 6.21
N ILE A 174 -8.32 14.06 5.68
CA ILE A 174 -9.07 13.91 4.42
C ILE A 174 -8.56 14.97 3.45
N VAL A 175 -8.02 14.53 2.32
CA VAL A 175 -7.41 15.40 1.32
C VAL A 175 -7.97 15.10 -0.07
N ARG A 176 -7.77 16.04 -1.02
CA ARG A 176 -8.05 15.78 -2.44
C ARG A 176 -6.85 15.10 -3.10
N PRO A 177 -7.05 14.30 -4.16
CA PRO A 177 -5.95 13.86 -5.00
C PRO A 177 -5.27 15.09 -5.62
N LEU A 178 -3.96 15.05 -5.75
CA LEU A 178 -3.18 16.12 -6.35
C LEU A 178 -2.87 15.75 -7.81
N SER A 179 -2.95 16.73 -8.68
CA SER A 179 -2.60 16.62 -10.11
C SER A 179 -1.17 17.07 -10.35
#